data_d1882bc97ee57bf2725dedc8ed3cc929
#
_entry.id   d1882bc97ee57bf2725dedc8ed3cc929
#
_cell.length_a   1.000
_cell.length_b   1.000
_cell.length_c   1.000
_cell.angle_alpha   90.00
_cell.angle_beta   90.00
_cell.angle_gamma   90.00
#
_symmetry.space_group_name_H-M   'P 1'
#
loop_
_entity.id
_entity.type
_entity.pdbx_description
1 polymer ?
#
loop_
_entity_poly.entity_id
_entity_poly.type
_entity_poly.pdbx_seq_one_letter_code
_entity_poly.pdbx_strand_id
1 'polypeptide(L)'
;EQDRFLSELIEFVKIPSVSASSEFEKDVVDAANWVATRITHAGGENVEVMQTGGHPCVYADWMHAGDEKPTVLIYGHFDVQPADPYDLWDTPPFEPEIRDGNVFGRGASDDKGGMLIPIISFEAIKKTTGKLPVNVKFLFEGQEEIGSPQLPEFIAKNRQKLSCDMIFSSDGLQWTADEPNLVTGLKGLVGAEIKIIGPMTDQHSGLHGGAIANPLMALSQLVASMKDSNGKITIDGFYDDVLELSDEERADIARVPYDEEAYIKELKVTGLHGEEGYSTRERLWARPTLDVNGIFGGYQGMGSKTVHPSEASVKITCRLVSNQSPEVIYNLICRHVDKHLPAGVKSEVQQLAGSADPFVMPRSHNANQVAREILEEVYDMEPYVTRLGGSIPIMTIFLKELGVYGTMFGFSVGDENLHAPNEFFRLKNFIRGQEAYCKLFERLGGKSF
;
A
#
# COMPACT_ATOMS: atom_id res chain seq x y z
N GLU A 1 8.27 -30.68 11.31
CA GLU A 1 8.65 -29.75 10.25
C GLU A 1 8.63 -28.27 10.74
N GLN A 2 7.85 -27.90 11.78
CA GLN A 2 7.75 -26.50 12.23
C GLN A 2 9.12 -25.91 12.64
N ASP A 3 9.97 -26.67 13.33
CA ASP A 3 11.32 -26.22 13.70
C ASP A 3 12.18 -25.90 12.47
N ARG A 4 12.02 -26.67 11.38
CA ARG A 4 12.69 -26.41 10.12
C ARG A 4 12.16 -25.14 9.47
N PHE A 5 10.84 -24.97 9.40
CA PHE A 5 10.22 -23.77 8.82
C PHE A 5 10.63 -22.49 9.58
N LEU A 6 10.72 -22.59 10.89
CA LEU A 6 11.21 -21.50 11.72
C LEU A 6 12.70 -21.21 11.46
N SER A 7 13.53 -22.24 11.30
CA SER A 7 14.94 -22.06 10.95
C SER A 7 15.10 -21.41 9.58
N GLU A 8 14.27 -21.78 8.59
CA GLU A 8 14.26 -21.18 7.26
C GLU A 8 13.85 -19.69 7.32
N LEU A 9 12.86 -19.33 8.13
CA LEU A 9 12.49 -17.92 8.36
C LEU A 9 13.65 -17.12 8.96
N ILE A 10 14.31 -17.68 9.99
CA ILE A 10 15.47 -17.06 10.62
C ILE A 10 16.61 -16.86 9.61
N GLU A 11 16.92 -17.86 8.78
CA GLU A 11 17.94 -17.76 7.74
C GLU A 11 17.58 -16.66 6.71
N PHE A 12 16.31 -16.56 6.34
CA PHE A 12 15.86 -15.60 5.36
C PHE A 12 15.90 -14.16 5.88
N VAL A 13 15.51 -13.94 7.13
CA VAL A 13 15.56 -12.60 7.77
C VAL A 13 17.01 -12.10 7.92
N LYS A 14 18.01 -12.98 8.05
CA LYS A 14 19.43 -12.60 8.12
C LYS A 14 19.96 -11.91 6.87
N ILE A 15 19.31 -12.06 5.72
CA ILE A 15 19.74 -11.44 4.47
C ILE A 15 19.26 -9.97 4.46
N PRO A 16 20.16 -8.96 4.50
CA PRO A 16 19.77 -7.55 4.59
C PRO A 16 19.38 -7.00 3.22
N SER A 17 18.28 -7.49 2.64
CA SER A 17 17.81 -7.16 1.30
C SER A 17 17.17 -5.77 1.21
N VAL A 18 17.87 -4.72 1.62
CA VAL A 18 17.42 -3.33 1.62
C VAL A 18 17.43 -2.75 0.20
N SER A 19 16.27 -2.65 -0.44
CA SER A 19 16.15 -2.21 -1.84
C SER A 19 16.47 -0.73 -2.07
N ALA A 20 16.28 0.11 -1.05
CA ALA A 20 16.48 1.55 -1.14
C ALA A 20 17.96 2.00 -1.19
N SER A 21 18.91 1.09 -0.96
CA SER A 21 20.35 1.43 -0.86
C SER A 21 21.19 0.55 -1.78
N SER A 22 22.03 1.19 -2.60
CA SER A 22 22.97 0.49 -3.47
C SER A 22 24.03 -0.33 -2.72
N GLU A 23 24.24 -0.07 -1.44
CA GLU A 23 25.13 -0.85 -0.58
C GLU A 23 24.64 -2.31 -0.44
N PHE A 24 23.33 -2.54 -0.50
CA PHE A 24 22.68 -3.84 -0.32
C PHE A 24 22.21 -4.50 -1.64
N GLU A 25 22.60 -3.97 -2.82
CA GLU A 25 22.21 -4.56 -4.10
C GLU A 25 22.52 -6.07 -4.20
N LYS A 26 23.68 -6.46 -3.69
CA LYS A 26 24.07 -7.88 -3.66
C LYS A 26 23.17 -8.69 -2.76
N ASP A 27 22.79 -8.15 -1.62
CA ASP A 27 21.95 -8.86 -0.63
C ASP A 27 20.52 -9.04 -1.15
N VAL A 28 19.99 -8.08 -1.94
CA VAL A 28 18.71 -8.25 -2.64
C VAL A 28 18.79 -9.41 -3.66
N VAL A 29 19.90 -9.52 -4.40
CA VAL A 29 20.14 -10.66 -5.31
C VAL A 29 20.32 -11.96 -4.54
N ASP A 30 21.01 -11.96 -3.41
CA ASP A 30 21.19 -13.14 -2.54
C ASP A 30 19.84 -13.60 -1.97
N ALA A 31 18.95 -12.67 -1.58
CA ALA A 31 17.59 -12.97 -1.16
C ALA A 31 16.76 -13.60 -2.31
N ALA A 32 16.84 -13.06 -3.52
CA ALA A 32 16.20 -13.67 -4.69
C ALA A 32 16.66 -15.11 -4.94
N ASN A 33 17.97 -15.36 -4.86
CA ASN A 33 18.55 -16.69 -5.02
C ASN A 33 18.13 -17.65 -3.90
N TRP A 34 18.02 -17.15 -2.65
CA TRP A 34 17.51 -17.93 -1.51
C TRP A 34 16.06 -18.35 -1.77
N VAL A 35 15.20 -17.43 -2.20
CA VAL A 35 13.79 -17.68 -2.52
C VAL A 35 13.67 -18.70 -3.66
N ALA A 36 14.43 -18.53 -4.74
CA ALA A 36 14.44 -19.48 -5.87
C ALA A 36 14.84 -20.89 -5.44
N THR A 37 15.88 -20.99 -4.59
CA THR A 37 16.33 -22.27 -4.01
C THR A 37 15.25 -22.86 -3.13
N ARG A 38 14.60 -22.05 -2.30
CA ARG A 38 13.55 -22.50 -1.38
C ARG A 38 12.32 -23.03 -2.11
N ILE A 39 11.89 -22.38 -3.18
CA ILE A 39 10.77 -22.85 -4.01
C ILE A 39 11.15 -24.16 -4.72
N THR A 40 12.37 -24.25 -5.23
CA THR A 40 12.88 -25.49 -5.86
C THR A 40 12.85 -26.67 -4.87
N HIS A 41 13.28 -26.46 -3.62
CA HIS A 41 13.22 -27.48 -2.57
C HIS A 41 11.78 -27.85 -2.19
N ALA A 42 10.84 -26.92 -2.26
CA ALA A 42 9.42 -27.20 -2.08
C ALA A 42 8.83 -28.04 -3.23
N GLY A 43 9.54 -28.12 -4.34
CA GLY A 43 9.15 -28.85 -5.55
C GLY A 43 8.43 -27.97 -6.58
N GLY A 44 8.62 -26.66 -6.54
CA GLY A 44 8.25 -25.74 -7.62
C GLY A 44 9.11 -26.02 -8.85
N GLU A 45 8.57 -25.70 -10.00
CA GLU A 45 9.16 -25.94 -11.32
C GLU A 45 9.37 -24.62 -12.04
N ASN A 46 10.13 -24.63 -13.15
CA ASN A 46 10.42 -23.45 -13.97
C ASN A 46 10.88 -22.23 -13.15
N VAL A 47 11.67 -22.50 -12.09
CA VAL A 47 12.13 -21.46 -11.17
C VAL A 47 13.16 -20.57 -11.86
N GLU A 48 12.89 -19.29 -11.92
CA GLU A 48 13.72 -18.29 -12.60
C GLU A 48 13.90 -17.03 -11.73
N VAL A 49 15.14 -16.56 -11.62
CA VAL A 49 15.45 -15.21 -11.14
C VAL A 49 15.46 -14.29 -12.34
N MET A 50 14.41 -13.48 -12.49
CA MET A 50 14.14 -12.67 -13.67
C MET A 50 14.58 -11.22 -13.46
N GLN A 51 15.26 -10.66 -14.46
CA GLN A 51 15.67 -9.25 -14.43
C GLN A 51 14.50 -8.33 -14.80
N THR A 52 14.30 -7.28 -14.01
CA THR A 52 13.23 -6.28 -14.23
C THR A 52 13.74 -4.98 -14.85
N GLY A 53 15.05 -4.72 -14.79
CA GLY A 53 15.68 -3.44 -15.05
C GLY A 53 16.00 -2.66 -13.76
N GLY A 54 15.56 -3.17 -12.62
CA GLY A 54 15.93 -2.81 -11.25
C GLY A 54 16.30 -4.06 -10.47
N HIS A 55 15.82 -4.21 -9.25
CA HIS A 55 15.99 -5.43 -8.48
C HIS A 55 15.19 -6.60 -9.10
N PRO A 56 15.70 -7.85 -8.97
CA PRO A 56 15.11 -8.99 -9.66
C PRO A 56 13.76 -9.40 -9.05
N CYS A 57 12.97 -10.11 -9.88
CA CYS A 57 11.83 -10.92 -9.42
C CYS A 57 12.17 -12.40 -9.47
N VAL A 58 11.52 -13.20 -8.62
CA VAL A 58 11.57 -14.66 -8.67
C VAL A 58 10.23 -15.17 -9.18
N TYR A 59 10.27 -15.94 -10.27
CA TYR A 59 9.12 -16.65 -10.79
C TYR A 59 9.30 -18.15 -10.58
N ALA A 60 8.18 -18.84 -10.32
CA ALA A 60 8.11 -20.30 -10.38
C ALA A 60 6.67 -20.72 -10.68
N ASP A 61 6.48 -21.97 -11.10
CA ASP A 61 5.15 -22.54 -11.25
C ASP A 61 5.08 -24.01 -10.86
N TRP A 62 3.85 -24.51 -10.78
CA TRP A 62 3.48 -25.91 -10.74
C TRP A 62 2.12 -26.06 -11.39
N MET A 63 2.10 -26.63 -12.62
CA MET A 63 0.95 -26.61 -13.53
C MET A 63 0.38 -28.02 -13.80
N HIS A 64 0.37 -28.90 -12.76
CA HIS A 64 -0.03 -30.29 -12.92
C HIS A 64 -1.40 -30.65 -12.28
N ALA A 65 -2.18 -29.64 -11.89
CA ALA A 65 -3.55 -29.90 -11.40
C ALA A 65 -4.52 -30.26 -12.53
N GLY A 66 -4.20 -29.86 -13.77
CA GLY A 66 -4.98 -30.06 -14.99
C GLY A 66 -5.52 -28.77 -15.56
N ASP A 67 -5.81 -28.78 -16.88
CA ASP A 67 -6.23 -27.57 -17.61
C ASP A 67 -7.58 -27.00 -17.16
N GLU A 68 -8.45 -27.85 -16.59
CA GLU A 68 -9.76 -27.46 -16.05
C GLU A 68 -9.68 -26.88 -14.63
N LYS A 69 -8.49 -26.86 -14.03
CA LYS A 69 -8.30 -26.31 -12.69
C LYS A 69 -7.81 -24.86 -12.76
N PRO A 70 -8.28 -24.01 -11.84
CA PRO A 70 -7.83 -22.63 -11.81
C PRO A 70 -6.33 -22.51 -11.56
N THR A 71 -5.75 -21.42 -12.04
CA THR A 71 -4.38 -21.02 -11.78
C THR A 71 -4.39 -19.86 -10.80
N VAL A 72 -3.74 -20.04 -9.64
CA VAL A 72 -3.53 -18.98 -8.66
C VAL A 72 -2.10 -18.44 -8.77
N LEU A 73 -1.95 -17.12 -8.81
CA LEU A 73 -0.68 -16.45 -8.66
C LEU A 73 -0.53 -15.98 -7.20
N ILE A 74 0.53 -16.43 -6.55
CA ILE A 74 0.91 -15.98 -5.22
C ILE A 74 1.98 -14.90 -5.37
N TYR A 75 1.74 -13.76 -4.75
CA TYR A 75 2.62 -12.60 -4.76
C TYR A 75 3.11 -12.26 -3.35
N GLY A 76 4.29 -11.68 -3.25
CA GLY A 76 4.91 -11.10 -2.06
C GLY A 76 6.24 -10.46 -2.42
N HIS A 77 6.97 -9.93 -1.43
CA HIS A 77 8.26 -9.30 -1.67
C HIS A 77 9.32 -9.76 -0.66
N PHE A 78 10.57 -9.74 -1.11
CA PHE A 78 11.72 -10.15 -0.30
C PHE A 78 12.69 -9.00 0.03
N ASP A 79 12.45 -7.83 -0.51
CA ASP A 79 13.15 -6.63 -0.08
C ASP A 79 12.56 -6.09 1.22
N VAL A 80 13.30 -5.23 1.89
CA VAL A 80 12.95 -4.68 3.19
C VAL A 80 13.35 -3.22 3.29
N GLN A 81 12.66 -2.48 4.17
CA GLN A 81 13.01 -1.10 4.52
C GLN A 81 14.38 -1.00 5.19
N PRO A 82 15.06 0.16 5.07
CA PRO A 82 16.23 0.46 5.90
C PRO A 82 15.95 0.24 7.39
N ALA A 83 16.94 -0.26 8.11
CA ALA A 83 16.79 -0.57 9.54
C ALA A 83 17.10 0.63 10.46
N ASP A 84 17.45 1.78 9.91
CA ASP A 84 17.74 3.00 10.67
C ASP A 84 16.53 3.46 11.51
N PRO A 85 16.78 4.00 12.72
CA PRO A 85 18.07 4.12 13.39
C PRO A 85 18.47 2.83 14.14
N TYR A 86 19.66 2.32 13.89
CA TYR A 86 20.17 1.04 14.45
C TYR A 86 20.31 1.03 15.98
N ASP A 87 20.52 2.17 16.59
CA ASP A 87 20.67 2.33 18.05
C ASP A 87 19.36 2.15 18.84
N LEU A 88 18.23 2.08 18.16
CA LEU A 88 16.92 1.80 18.77
C LEU A 88 16.51 0.32 18.69
N TRP A 89 17.35 -0.54 18.13
CA TRP A 89 17.09 -1.98 18.09
C TRP A 89 17.67 -2.65 19.35
N ASP A 90 16.88 -3.49 20.00
CA ASP A 90 17.31 -4.31 21.15
C ASP A 90 18.33 -5.39 20.75
N THR A 91 18.18 -5.92 19.52
CA THR A 91 19.10 -6.85 18.85
C THR A 91 19.37 -6.37 17.44
N PRO A 92 20.55 -6.62 16.83
CA PRO A 92 20.82 -6.18 15.46
C PRO A 92 19.71 -6.61 14.49
N PRO A 93 19.24 -5.73 13.60
CA PRO A 93 18.04 -5.96 12.78
C PRO A 93 18.13 -7.19 11.86
N PHE A 94 19.31 -7.63 11.49
CA PHE A 94 19.57 -8.80 10.64
C PHE A 94 20.21 -9.97 11.40
N GLU A 95 20.13 -9.94 12.73
CA GLU A 95 20.46 -11.07 13.63
C GLU A 95 19.18 -11.51 14.37
N PRO A 96 18.23 -12.18 13.65
CA PRO A 96 16.89 -12.43 14.19
C PRO A 96 16.93 -13.28 15.46
N GLU A 97 16.11 -12.89 16.42
CA GLU A 97 15.96 -13.55 17.71
C GLU A 97 14.50 -13.92 17.99
N ILE A 98 14.30 -15.06 18.65
CA ILE A 98 12.99 -15.48 19.12
C ILE A 98 12.81 -15.04 20.57
N ARG A 99 11.82 -14.17 20.82
CA ARG A 99 11.43 -13.72 22.16
C ARG A 99 9.92 -13.79 22.31
N ASP A 100 9.42 -14.32 23.39
CA ASP A 100 7.99 -14.34 23.75
C ASP A 100 7.06 -14.82 22.62
N GLY A 101 7.50 -15.82 21.84
CA GLY A 101 6.72 -16.37 20.75
C GLY A 101 6.71 -15.52 19.47
N ASN A 102 7.65 -14.58 19.34
CA ASN A 102 7.81 -13.71 18.18
C ASN A 102 9.23 -13.81 17.61
N VAL A 103 9.37 -13.68 16.30
CA VAL A 103 10.66 -13.54 15.60
C VAL A 103 10.92 -12.05 15.37
N PHE A 104 11.93 -11.51 16.03
CA PHE A 104 12.37 -10.12 15.87
C PHE A 104 13.45 -10.03 14.80
N GLY A 105 13.29 -9.07 13.88
CA GLY A 105 14.24 -8.75 12.82
C GLY A 105 13.58 -7.95 11.71
N ARG A 106 14.36 -7.13 10.98
CA ARG A 106 13.84 -6.36 9.85
C ARG A 106 13.39 -7.29 8.72
N GLY A 107 12.15 -7.10 8.24
CA GLY A 107 11.52 -7.94 7.23
C GLY A 107 10.90 -9.22 7.81
N ALA A 108 10.91 -9.41 9.12
CA ALA A 108 10.30 -10.61 9.72
C ALA A 108 8.78 -10.65 9.47
N SER A 109 8.11 -9.51 9.55
CA SER A 109 6.68 -9.34 9.30
C SER A 109 6.41 -8.80 7.89
N ASP A 110 7.23 -7.90 7.40
CA ASP A 110 7.05 -7.20 6.13
C ASP A 110 8.21 -7.50 5.15
N ASP A 111 8.10 -8.47 4.23
CA ASP A 111 7.06 -9.52 4.03
C ASP A 111 7.68 -10.92 4.03
N LYS A 112 8.95 -11.08 4.47
CA LYS A 112 9.66 -12.37 4.40
C LYS A 112 8.92 -13.49 5.13
N GLY A 113 8.33 -13.18 6.30
CA GLY A 113 7.51 -14.12 7.05
C GLY A 113 6.22 -14.47 6.33
N GLY A 114 5.51 -13.46 5.84
CA GLY A 114 4.29 -13.61 5.05
C GLY A 114 4.54 -14.40 3.77
N MET A 115 5.56 -14.02 3.01
CA MET A 115 5.94 -14.62 1.74
C MET A 115 6.38 -16.10 1.88
N LEU A 116 6.99 -16.49 3.00
CA LEU A 116 7.43 -17.87 3.23
C LEU A 116 6.24 -18.81 3.48
N ILE A 117 5.15 -18.33 4.06
CA ILE A 117 3.94 -19.10 4.39
C ILE A 117 3.38 -19.89 3.20
N PRO A 118 3.06 -19.27 2.05
CA PRO A 118 2.52 -19.99 0.89
C PRO A 118 3.50 -21.01 0.31
N ILE A 119 4.81 -20.76 0.36
CA ILE A 119 5.82 -21.72 -0.10
C ILE A 119 5.83 -22.97 0.80
N ILE A 120 5.76 -22.78 2.12
CA ILE A 120 5.67 -23.87 3.10
C ILE A 120 4.38 -24.68 2.91
N SER A 121 3.25 -24.00 2.72
CA SER A 121 1.94 -24.63 2.53
C SER A 121 1.88 -25.44 1.24
N PHE A 122 2.45 -24.90 0.15
CA PHE A 122 2.64 -25.62 -1.11
C PHE A 122 3.46 -26.89 -0.91
N GLU A 123 4.60 -26.81 -0.23
CA GLU A 123 5.45 -27.95 0.08
C GLU A 123 4.72 -29.01 0.93
N ALA A 124 3.99 -28.57 1.96
CA ALA A 124 3.26 -29.45 2.87
C ALA A 124 2.21 -30.27 2.13
N ILE A 125 1.39 -29.65 1.29
CA ILE A 125 0.39 -30.36 0.49
C ILE A 125 1.07 -31.31 -0.49
N LYS A 126 2.08 -30.85 -1.22
CA LYS A 126 2.78 -31.69 -2.20
C LYS A 126 3.42 -32.92 -1.57
N LYS A 127 4.04 -32.77 -0.39
CA LYS A 127 4.64 -33.89 0.34
C LYS A 127 3.63 -34.89 0.90
N THR A 128 2.45 -34.41 1.31
CA THR A 128 1.44 -35.26 1.94
C THR A 128 0.53 -35.97 0.96
N THR A 129 0.19 -35.31 -0.14
CA THR A 129 -0.79 -35.80 -1.13
C THR A 129 -0.16 -36.17 -2.47
N GLY A 130 1.09 -35.81 -2.72
CA GLY A 130 1.80 -36.00 -3.99
C GLY A 130 1.46 -34.99 -5.07
N LYS A 131 0.40 -34.19 -4.90
CA LYS A 131 -0.05 -33.19 -5.88
C LYS A 131 -0.84 -32.08 -5.21
N LEU A 132 -0.91 -30.91 -5.86
CA LEU A 132 -1.84 -29.85 -5.47
C LEU A 132 -3.16 -29.99 -6.23
N PRO A 133 -4.28 -29.54 -5.67
CA PRO A 133 -5.56 -29.55 -6.34
C PRO A 133 -5.79 -28.33 -7.28
N VAL A 134 -4.85 -27.39 -7.34
CA VAL A 134 -4.91 -26.13 -8.08
C VAL A 134 -3.56 -25.87 -8.75
N ASN A 135 -3.55 -25.22 -9.91
CA ASN A 135 -2.32 -24.75 -10.52
C ASN A 135 -1.78 -23.52 -9.77
N VAL A 136 -0.50 -23.48 -9.49
CA VAL A 136 0.12 -22.43 -8.69
C VAL A 136 1.25 -21.76 -9.46
N LYS A 137 1.27 -20.44 -9.46
CA LYS A 137 2.40 -19.62 -9.87
C LYS A 137 2.85 -18.77 -8.69
N PHE A 138 4.14 -18.51 -8.61
CA PHE A 138 4.75 -17.59 -7.67
C PHE A 138 5.40 -16.44 -8.42
N LEU A 139 5.18 -15.24 -7.92
CA LEU A 139 5.89 -14.03 -8.34
C LEU A 139 6.28 -13.26 -7.09
N PHE A 140 7.56 -13.27 -6.76
CA PHE A 140 8.09 -12.52 -5.62
C PHE A 140 9.05 -11.45 -6.12
N GLU A 141 8.93 -10.21 -5.62
CA GLU A 141 9.74 -9.09 -6.06
C GLU A 141 10.74 -8.60 -5.00
N GLY A 142 11.75 -7.85 -5.45
CA GLY A 142 12.78 -7.28 -4.60
C GLY A 142 12.82 -5.76 -4.62
N GLN A 143 11.69 -5.08 -4.84
CA GLN A 143 11.60 -3.61 -4.95
C GLN A 143 10.24 -3.02 -4.54
N GLU A 144 9.43 -3.76 -3.77
CA GLU A 144 8.13 -3.28 -3.27
C GLU A 144 8.32 -2.03 -2.42
N GLU A 145 9.30 -2.06 -1.53
CA GLU A 145 9.60 -1.03 -0.54
C GLU A 145 10.09 0.30 -1.14
N ILE A 146 10.39 0.30 -2.43
CA ILE A 146 10.69 1.51 -3.21
C ILE A 146 9.59 1.82 -4.25
N GLY A 147 8.41 1.17 -4.14
CA GLY A 147 7.22 1.42 -4.95
C GLY A 147 7.19 0.67 -6.29
N SER A 148 7.91 -0.43 -6.44
CA SER A 148 7.87 -1.34 -7.61
C SER A 148 8.04 -0.64 -8.98
N PRO A 149 9.02 0.25 -9.17
CA PRO A 149 9.04 1.17 -10.31
C PRO A 149 9.16 0.48 -11.68
N GLN A 150 9.74 -0.71 -11.76
CA GLN A 150 9.90 -1.46 -13.01
C GLN A 150 8.83 -2.55 -13.20
N LEU A 151 8.03 -2.82 -12.19
CA LEU A 151 7.08 -3.93 -12.20
C LEU A 151 5.95 -3.78 -13.24
N PRO A 152 5.40 -2.57 -13.51
CA PRO A 152 4.39 -2.41 -14.56
C PRO A 152 4.89 -2.89 -15.93
N GLU A 153 6.09 -2.47 -16.34
CA GLU A 153 6.68 -2.86 -17.61
C GLU A 153 7.06 -4.36 -17.61
N PHE A 154 7.58 -4.86 -16.50
CA PHE A 154 7.92 -6.27 -16.33
C PHE A 154 6.68 -7.18 -16.49
N ILE A 155 5.58 -6.86 -15.82
CA ILE A 155 4.33 -7.63 -15.91
C ILE A 155 3.76 -7.54 -17.32
N ALA A 156 3.74 -6.35 -17.94
CA ALA A 156 3.28 -6.16 -19.31
C ALA A 156 4.04 -7.03 -20.32
N LYS A 157 5.37 -7.16 -20.17
CA LYS A 157 6.21 -8.01 -21.01
C LYS A 157 5.99 -9.51 -20.78
N ASN A 158 5.58 -9.89 -19.56
CA ASN A 158 5.45 -11.28 -19.13
C ASN A 158 4.00 -11.73 -18.96
N ARG A 159 3.01 -11.02 -19.55
CA ARG A 159 1.56 -11.29 -19.37
C ARG A 159 1.19 -12.75 -19.60
N GLN A 160 1.74 -13.39 -20.64
CA GLN A 160 1.43 -14.79 -20.95
C GLN A 160 1.98 -15.73 -19.85
N LYS A 161 3.20 -15.50 -19.39
CA LYS A 161 3.83 -16.29 -18.31
C LYS A 161 3.07 -16.13 -16.99
N LEU A 162 2.64 -14.91 -16.68
CA LEU A 162 1.95 -14.54 -15.45
C LEU A 162 0.42 -14.71 -15.51
N SER A 163 -0.15 -15.14 -16.65
CA SER A 163 -1.60 -15.34 -16.78
C SER A 163 -2.11 -16.27 -15.67
N CYS A 164 -3.19 -15.86 -15.01
CA CYS A 164 -3.80 -16.57 -13.89
C CYS A 164 -5.27 -16.19 -13.79
N ASP A 165 -6.05 -16.95 -13.01
CA ASP A 165 -7.46 -16.69 -12.75
C ASP A 165 -7.67 -15.80 -11.52
N MET A 166 -6.73 -15.82 -10.58
CA MET A 166 -6.76 -15.02 -9.36
C MET A 166 -5.37 -14.82 -8.75
N ILE A 167 -5.23 -13.77 -7.96
CA ILE A 167 -3.98 -13.39 -7.30
C ILE A 167 -4.22 -13.30 -5.80
N PHE A 168 -3.31 -13.89 -5.01
CA PHE A 168 -3.27 -13.72 -3.57
C PHE A 168 -1.91 -13.13 -3.17
N SER A 169 -1.94 -11.98 -2.50
CA SER A 169 -0.75 -11.37 -1.93
C SER A 169 -0.54 -11.90 -0.52
N SER A 170 0.67 -12.36 -0.22
CA SER A 170 1.08 -12.70 1.14
C SER A 170 1.34 -11.47 2.01
N ASP A 171 1.59 -10.34 1.36
CA ASP A 171 1.65 -9.04 2.03
C ASP A 171 0.24 -8.54 2.35
N GLY A 172 -0.06 -8.41 3.65
CA GLY A 172 -1.36 -7.98 4.12
C GLY A 172 -1.50 -8.08 5.63
N LEU A 173 -2.44 -7.31 6.18
CA LEU A 173 -2.58 -7.15 7.62
C LEU A 173 -3.89 -7.76 8.14
N GLN A 174 -3.79 -8.49 9.23
CA GLN A 174 -4.92 -8.84 10.09
C GLN A 174 -5.24 -7.66 11.03
N TRP A 175 -6.47 -7.63 11.58
CA TRP A 175 -6.90 -6.54 12.47
C TRP A 175 -6.13 -6.55 13.79
N THR A 176 -6.08 -7.73 14.41
CA THR A 176 -5.20 -8.05 15.54
C THR A 176 -4.67 -9.47 15.36
N ALA A 177 -3.85 -9.93 16.29
CA ALA A 177 -3.36 -11.32 16.27
C ALA A 177 -4.49 -12.38 16.37
N ASP A 178 -5.67 -12.00 16.85
CA ASP A 178 -6.82 -12.90 17.06
C ASP A 178 -8.10 -12.48 16.35
N GLU A 179 -8.09 -11.36 15.64
CA GLU A 179 -9.23 -10.85 14.89
C GLU A 179 -8.85 -10.72 13.41
N PRO A 180 -9.53 -11.47 12.53
CA PRO A 180 -9.20 -11.47 11.11
C PRO A 180 -9.67 -10.22 10.40
N ASN A 181 -8.95 -9.88 9.33
CA ASN A 181 -9.25 -8.75 8.46
C ASN A 181 -9.14 -9.15 6.99
N LEU A 182 -10.03 -8.63 6.17
CA LEU A 182 -9.98 -8.71 4.73
C LEU A 182 -9.95 -7.30 4.15
N VAL A 183 -8.81 -6.90 3.62
CA VAL A 183 -8.64 -5.60 2.97
C VAL A 183 -9.19 -5.68 1.55
N THR A 184 -10.21 -4.89 1.26
CA THR A 184 -10.90 -4.90 -0.05
C THR A 184 -10.70 -3.63 -0.86
N GLY A 185 -9.99 -2.64 -0.33
CA GLY A 185 -9.76 -1.39 -1.05
C GLY A 185 -8.57 -0.60 -0.53
N LEU A 186 -7.97 0.13 -1.46
CA LEU A 186 -6.82 1.00 -1.26
C LEU A 186 -7.13 2.34 -1.90
N LYS A 187 -6.73 3.45 -1.25
CA LYS A 187 -6.85 4.77 -1.87
C LYS A 187 -5.75 4.99 -2.89
N GLY A 188 -6.11 5.69 -3.96
CA GLY A 188 -5.15 6.25 -4.89
C GLY A 188 -4.48 7.50 -4.33
N LEU A 189 -3.57 8.06 -5.10
CA LEU A 189 -2.81 9.25 -4.75
C LEU A 189 -2.54 10.10 -6.00
N VAL A 190 -2.71 11.42 -5.87
CA VAL A 190 -2.14 12.40 -6.78
C VAL A 190 -1.67 13.61 -5.98
N GLY A 191 -0.49 14.13 -6.32
CA GLY A 191 0.06 15.33 -5.71
C GLY A 191 0.30 16.43 -6.74
N ALA A 192 0.21 17.68 -6.30
CA ALA A 192 0.56 18.85 -7.11
C ALA A 192 1.31 19.89 -6.29
N GLU A 193 2.28 20.53 -6.93
CA GLU A 193 2.86 21.79 -6.45
C GLU A 193 2.29 22.94 -7.30
N ILE A 194 1.73 23.93 -6.61
CA ILE A 194 1.14 25.13 -7.23
C ILE A 194 1.97 26.31 -6.81
N LYS A 195 2.56 26.98 -7.80
CA LYS A 195 3.36 28.20 -7.62
C LYS A 195 2.58 29.40 -8.16
N ILE A 196 2.45 30.42 -7.35
CA ILE A 196 1.87 31.72 -7.73
C ILE A 196 3.00 32.73 -7.90
N ILE A 197 3.07 33.36 -9.06
CA ILE A 197 4.15 34.26 -9.45
C ILE A 197 3.54 35.67 -9.61
N GLY A 198 4.07 36.61 -8.87
CA GLY A 198 3.70 38.02 -8.87
C GLY A 198 4.73 38.94 -9.56
N PRO A 199 5.23 39.96 -8.85
CA PRO A 199 6.23 40.88 -9.41
C PRO A 199 7.57 40.17 -9.64
N MET A 200 8.39 40.68 -10.55
CA MET A 200 9.69 40.10 -10.93
C MET A 200 10.66 39.91 -9.74
N THR A 201 10.56 40.79 -8.74
CA THR A 201 11.34 40.72 -7.49
C THR A 201 10.46 41.12 -6.32
N ASP A 202 10.88 40.78 -5.11
CA ASP A 202 10.26 41.26 -3.88
C ASP A 202 10.14 42.80 -3.91
N GLN A 203 8.99 43.33 -3.50
CA GLN A 203 8.70 44.76 -3.50
C GLN A 203 8.48 45.27 -2.07
N HIS A 204 8.67 46.56 -1.87
CA HIS A 204 8.35 47.21 -0.61
C HIS A 204 6.82 47.31 -0.44
N SER A 205 6.25 46.68 0.59
CA SER A 205 4.79 46.58 0.78
C SER A 205 4.12 47.95 0.99
N GLY A 206 4.83 48.88 1.61
CA GLY A 206 4.33 50.27 1.78
C GLY A 206 4.29 51.10 0.52
N LEU A 207 5.05 50.73 -0.53
CA LEU A 207 5.06 51.42 -1.81
C LEU A 207 4.10 50.82 -2.84
N HIS A 208 3.92 49.50 -2.77
CA HIS A 208 3.19 48.74 -3.79
C HIS A 208 1.94 48.01 -3.26
N GLY A 209 1.76 47.94 -1.94
CA GLY A 209 0.59 47.35 -1.32
C GLY A 209 -0.70 48.07 -1.73
N GLY A 210 -1.72 47.31 -2.14
CA GLY A 210 -2.97 47.81 -2.70
C GLY A 210 -2.92 48.16 -4.20
N ALA A 211 -1.73 48.16 -4.82
CA ALA A 211 -1.57 48.40 -6.26
C ALA A 211 -1.32 47.16 -7.08
N ILE A 212 -0.63 46.17 -6.51
CA ILE A 212 -0.33 44.86 -7.13
C ILE A 212 -0.85 43.69 -6.30
N ALA A 213 -1.19 42.60 -6.95
CA ALA A 213 -1.64 41.40 -6.27
C ALA A 213 -0.50 40.74 -5.48
N ASN A 214 -0.76 40.37 -4.24
CA ASN A 214 0.19 39.65 -3.37
C ASN A 214 0.11 38.13 -3.60
N PRO A 215 1.17 37.48 -4.05
CA PRO A 215 1.17 36.04 -4.29
C PRO A 215 0.75 35.20 -3.08
N LEU A 216 1.13 35.56 -1.85
CA LEU A 216 0.71 34.86 -0.64
C LEU A 216 -0.79 35.00 -0.38
N MET A 217 -1.36 36.20 -0.61
CA MET A 217 -2.81 36.40 -0.47
C MET A 217 -3.57 35.61 -1.53
N ALA A 218 -3.09 35.64 -2.78
CA ALA A 218 -3.68 34.91 -3.91
C ALA A 218 -3.63 33.39 -3.61
N LEU A 219 -2.49 32.87 -3.14
CA LEU A 219 -2.32 31.48 -2.76
C LEU A 219 -3.24 31.08 -1.59
N SER A 220 -3.33 31.92 -0.56
CA SER A 220 -4.20 31.65 0.59
C SER A 220 -5.68 31.58 0.21
N GLN A 221 -6.13 32.47 -0.67
CA GLN A 221 -7.50 32.46 -1.20
C GLN A 221 -7.76 31.24 -2.06
N LEU A 222 -6.81 30.89 -2.92
CA LEU A 222 -6.86 29.68 -3.76
C LEU A 222 -7.00 28.42 -2.90
N VAL A 223 -6.14 28.24 -1.91
CA VAL A 223 -6.21 27.08 -1.00
C VAL A 223 -7.53 27.05 -0.24
N ALA A 224 -7.98 28.19 0.28
CA ALA A 224 -9.27 28.29 0.98
C ALA A 224 -10.47 27.99 0.07
N SER A 225 -10.35 28.19 -1.24
CA SER A 225 -11.41 27.87 -2.20
C SER A 225 -11.52 26.39 -2.55
N MET A 226 -10.53 25.55 -2.16
CA MET A 226 -10.51 24.12 -2.49
C MET A 226 -11.34 23.25 -1.55
N LYS A 227 -11.69 23.76 -0.36
CA LYS A 227 -12.50 23.06 0.64
C LYS A 227 -13.48 24.03 1.29
N ASP A 228 -14.69 23.53 1.61
CA ASP A 228 -15.66 24.31 2.39
C ASP A 228 -15.50 24.09 3.90
N SER A 229 -16.32 24.78 4.69
CA SER A 229 -16.33 24.66 6.16
C SER A 229 -16.76 23.29 6.68
N ASN A 230 -17.43 22.48 5.84
CA ASN A 230 -17.94 21.16 6.17
C ASN A 230 -16.95 20.06 5.75
N GLY A 231 -15.74 20.44 5.33
CA GLY A 231 -14.66 19.52 4.92
C GLY A 231 -14.82 18.94 3.52
N LYS A 232 -15.84 19.35 2.74
CA LYS A 232 -16.06 18.91 1.38
C LYS A 232 -15.11 19.64 0.42
N ILE A 233 -14.54 18.92 -0.54
CA ILE A 233 -13.71 19.49 -1.61
C ILE A 233 -14.62 20.21 -2.60
N THR A 234 -14.26 21.44 -2.95
CA THR A 234 -15.07 22.35 -3.77
C THR A 234 -14.54 22.53 -5.18
N ILE A 235 -13.58 21.72 -5.59
CA ILE A 235 -13.07 21.66 -6.96
C ILE A 235 -14.17 21.09 -7.86
N ASP A 236 -14.59 21.84 -8.88
CA ASP A 236 -15.67 21.43 -9.79
C ASP A 236 -15.35 20.07 -10.46
N GLY A 237 -16.27 19.12 -10.39
CA GLY A 237 -16.12 17.77 -10.95
C GLY A 237 -15.32 16.77 -10.07
N PHE A 238 -14.82 17.20 -8.92
CA PHE A 238 -13.96 16.34 -8.08
C PHE A 238 -14.68 15.06 -7.60
N TYR A 239 -15.98 15.11 -7.41
CA TYR A 239 -16.79 13.99 -6.93
C TYR A 239 -17.59 13.27 -8.02
N ASP A 240 -17.47 13.67 -9.30
CA ASP A 240 -18.34 13.14 -10.37
C ASP A 240 -18.24 11.63 -10.53
N ASP A 241 -17.06 11.06 -10.33
CA ASP A 241 -16.80 9.61 -10.42
C ASP A 241 -16.80 8.90 -9.05
N VAL A 242 -17.02 9.60 -7.94
CA VAL A 242 -17.02 9.01 -6.60
C VAL A 242 -18.29 8.21 -6.36
N LEU A 243 -18.13 6.92 -6.11
CA LEU A 243 -19.26 6.06 -5.74
C LEU A 243 -19.70 6.34 -4.31
N GLU A 244 -21.03 6.42 -4.11
CA GLU A 244 -21.60 6.45 -2.77
C GLU A 244 -21.50 5.06 -2.13
N LEU A 245 -21.28 5.03 -0.83
CA LEU A 245 -21.27 3.78 -0.07
C LEU A 245 -22.67 3.17 -0.03
N SER A 246 -22.79 1.90 -0.32
CA SER A 246 -24.01 1.14 -0.07
C SER A 246 -24.26 0.95 1.44
N ASP A 247 -25.49 0.63 1.80
CA ASP A 247 -25.84 0.35 3.21
C ASP A 247 -25.03 -0.84 3.76
N GLU A 248 -24.72 -1.84 2.92
CA GLU A 248 -23.91 -2.98 3.30
C GLU A 248 -22.46 -2.57 3.57
N GLU A 249 -21.86 -1.73 2.71
CA GLU A 249 -20.49 -1.22 2.92
C GLU A 249 -20.40 -0.36 4.18
N ARG A 250 -21.41 0.47 4.47
CA ARG A 250 -21.50 1.23 5.71
C ARG A 250 -21.60 0.31 6.92
N ALA A 251 -22.38 -0.77 6.83
CA ALA A 251 -22.51 -1.76 7.90
C ALA A 251 -21.18 -2.50 8.15
N ASP A 252 -20.46 -2.90 7.10
CA ASP A 252 -19.13 -3.52 7.23
C ASP A 252 -18.15 -2.57 7.93
N ILE A 253 -18.10 -1.29 7.52
CA ILE A 253 -17.24 -0.27 8.16
C ILE A 253 -17.61 -0.06 9.62
N ALA A 254 -18.91 -0.03 9.95
CA ALA A 254 -19.41 0.18 11.30
C ALA A 254 -19.13 -1.01 12.25
N ARG A 255 -18.99 -2.24 11.72
CA ARG A 255 -18.62 -3.42 12.51
C ARG A 255 -17.19 -3.36 13.05
N VAL A 256 -16.30 -2.65 12.35
CA VAL A 256 -14.90 -2.58 12.75
C VAL A 256 -14.76 -1.81 14.07
N PRO A 257 -14.09 -2.34 15.10
CA PRO A 257 -13.92 -1.66 16.38
C PRO A 257 -13.26 -0.29 16.21
N TYR A 258 -13.87 0.77 16.78
CA TYR A 258 -13.33 2.12 16.75
C TYR A 258 -13.70 2.89 18.00
N ASP A 259 -12.70 3.34 18.72
CA ASP A 259 -12.84 4.23 19.86
C ASP A 259 -12.38 5.63 19.46
N GLU A 260 -13.35 6.51 19.20
CA GLU A 260 -13.08 7.89 18.76
C GLU A 260 -12.40 8.71 19.87
N GLU A 261 -12.74 8.49 21.13
CA GLU A 261 -12.12 9.21 22.24
C GLU A 261 -10.66 8.79 22.43
N ALA A 262 -10.37 7.49 22.32
CA ALA A 262 -9.01 6.97 22.35
C ALA A 262 -8.17 7.53 21.17
N TYR A 263 -8.75 7.58 19.96
CA TYR A 263 -8.10 8.13 18.77
C TYR A 263 -7.77 9.62 18.91
N ILE A 264 -8.72 10.43 19.39
CA ILE A 264 -8.51 11.86 19.70
C ILE A 264 -7.38 12.03 20.73
N LYS A 265 -7.38 11.21 21.78
CA LYS A 265 -6.38 11.26 22.85
C LYS A 265 -4.99 10.87 22.37
N GLU A 266 -4.90 9.82 21.56
CA GLU A 266 -3.64 9.35 20.97
C GLU A 266 -2.99 10.42 20.10
N LEU A 267 -3.79 11.02 19.20
CA LEU A 267 -3.33 12.10 18.32
C LEU A 267 -3.13 13.44 19.02
N LYS A 268 -3.59 13.59 20.28
CA LYS A 268 -3.55 14.83 21.06
C LYS A 268 -4.20 16.02 20.34
N VAL A 269 -5.28 15.76 19.60
CA VAL A 269 -6.09 16.80 18.94
C VAL A 269 -7.30 17.17 19.79
N THR A 270 -7.91 18.33 19.54
CA THR A 270 -9.06 18.82 20.30
C THR A 270 -10.41 18.32 19.76
N GLY A 271 -10.40 17.67 18.59
CA GLY A 271 -11.58 17.13 17.92
C GLY A 271 -11.23 16.64 16.53
N LEU A 272 -12.15 15.92 15.88
CA LEU A 272 -12.00 15.41 14.53
C LEU A 272 -12.64 16.36 13.53
N HIS A 273 -12.10 16.36 12.31
CA HIS A 273 -12.56 17.18 11.20
C HIS A 273 -12.65 16.34 9.92
N GLY A 274 -13.58 16.65 9.05
CA GLY A 274 -13.70 16.00 7.73
C GLY A 274 -15.09 16.18 7.15
N GLU A 275 -15.35 15.54 6.00
CA GLU A 275 -16.60 15.66 5.24
C GLU A 275 -17.82 15.31 6.09
N GLU A 276 -18.78 16.23 6.15
CA GLU A 276 -20.01 16.06 6.92
C GLU A 276 -20.87 14.90 6.35
N GLY A 277 -21.58 14.18 7.21
CA GLY A 277 -22.44 13.05 6.83
C GLY A 277 -21.73 11.70 6.75
N TYR A 278 -20.43 11.65 7.03
CA TYR A 278 -19.63 10.43 7.07
C TYR A 278 -18.93 10.25 8.41
N SER A 279 -18.89 9.01 8.90
CA SER A 279 -18.12 8.65 10.08
C SER A 279 -16.60 8.82 9.81
N THR A 280 -15.80 8.87 10.87
CA THR A 280 -14.34 9.01 10.73
C THR A 280 -13.75 7.89 9.89
N ARG A 281 -14.19 6.64 10.07
CA ARG A 281 -13.72 5.52 9.26
C ARG A 281 -14.15 5.61 7.81
N GLU A 282 -15.36 6.02 7.51
CA GLU A 282 -15.80 6.24 6.13
C GLU A 282 -14.96 7.32 5.44
N ARG A 283 -14.61 8.40 6.14
CA ARG A 283 -13.70 9.43 5.63
C ARG A 283 -12.30 8.89 5.34
N LEU A 284 -11.75 8.10 6.26
CA LEU A 284 -10.43 7.51 6.11
C LEU A 284 -10.36 6.50 4.96
N TRP A 285 -11.40 5.73 4.73
CA TRP A 285 -11.36 4.56 3.85
C TRP A 285 -12.08 4.73 2.51
N ALA A 286 -13.16 5.50 2.49
CA ALA A 286 -14.08 5.51 1.35
C ALA A 286 -14.38 6.92 0.80
N ARG A 287 -13.89 7.99 1.43
CA ARG A 287 -14.04 9.34 0.90
C ARG A 287 -12.71 9.89 0.42
N PRO A 288 -12.68 10.65 -0.69
CA PRO A 288 -11.45 11.28 -1.15
C PRO A 288 -11.02 12.39 -0.18
N THR A 289 -9.73 12.69 -0.16
CA THR A 289 -9.19 13.81 0.64
C THR A 289 -8.35 14.74 -0.21
N LEU A 290 -8.23 15.99 0.24
CA LEU A 290 -7.27 16.96 -0.25
C LEU A 290 -6.59 17.58 0.96
N ASP A 291 -5.27 17.48 1.03
CA ASP A 291 -4.47 17.93 2.16
C ASP A 291 -3.33 18.82 1.69
N VAL A 292 -3.08 19.89 2.45
CA VAL A 292 -1.93 20.78 2.24
C VAL A 292 -0.76 20.23 3.02
N ASN A 293 0.31 19.84 2.30
CA ASN A 293 1.51 19.23 2.87
C ASN A 293 2.62 20.24 3.15
N GLY A 294 2.60 21.39 2.48
CA GLY A 294 3.56 22.46 2.68
C GLY A 294 3.11 23.75 2.00
N ILE A 295 3.42 24.88 2.60
CA ILE A 295 3.17 26.22 2.06
C ILE A 295 4.42 27.05 2.24
N PHE A 296 4.85 27.78 1.20
CA PHE A 296 6.10 28.50 1.15
C PHE A 296 5.87 29.89 0.56
N GLY A 297 6.69 30.86 1.00
CA GLY A 297 6.71 32.20 0.43
C GLY A 297 6.85 33.26 1.49
N GLY A 298 7.20 34.47 1.04
CA GLY A 298 7.43 35.62 1.92
C GLY A 298 8.62 35.47 2.86
N TYR A 299 8.67 36.33 3.87
CA TYR A 299 9.74 36.35 4.85
C TYR A 299 9.52 35.29 5.94
N GLN A 300 10.48 34.38 6.11
CA GLN A 300 10.45 33.26 7.06
C GLN A 300 11.44 33.46 8.23
N GLY A 301 12.20 34.57 8.23
CA GLY A 301 13.17 34.86 9.27
C GLY A 301 12.55 35.45 10.55
N MET A 302 13.39 35.66 11.59
CA MET A 302 12.94 36.28 12.83
C MET A 302 12.60 37.76 12.61
N GLY A 303 11.60 38.28 13.31
CA GLY A 303 11.13 39.64 13.21
C GLY A 303 10.19 39.88 12.04
N SER A 304 10.03 41.12 11.61
CA SER A 304 9.17 41.49 10.50
C SER A 304 9.98 42.08 9.33
N LYS A 305 9.54 41.75 8.10
CA LYS A 305 10.01 42.38 6.86
C LYS A 305 8.79 42.92 6.11
N THR A 306 8.74 44.20 5.85
CA THR A 306 7.60 44.86 5.11
C THR A 306 7.73 44.60 3.61
N VAL A 307 7.59 43.31 3.24
CA VAL A 307 7.79 42.82 1.88
C VAL A 307 6.49 42.40 1.22
N HIS A 308 6.39 42.66 -0.06
CA HIS A 308 5.44 42.07 -0.98
C HIS A 308 6.21 41.00 -1.76
N PRO A 309 6.01 39.71 -1.53
CA PRO A 309 6.86 38.67 -2.10
C PRO A 309 6.65 38.56 -3.61
N SER A 310 7.66 38.10 -4.32
CA SER A 310 7.62 37.83 -5.75
C SER A 310 6.87 36.55 -6.11
N GLU A 311 6.89 35.56 -5.18
CA GLU A 311 6.26 34.27 -5.40
C GLU A 311 5.76 33.63 -4.11
N ALA A 312 4.88 32.65 -4.23
CA ALA A 312 4.45 31.76 -3.17
C ALA A 312 4.07 30.40 -3.75
N SER A 313 4.29 29.31 -2.99
CA SER A 313 3.99 27.93 -3.43
C SER A 313 3.27 27.13 -2.38
N VAL A 314 2.45 26.17 -2.82
CA VAL A 314 1.81 25.15 -1.97
C VAL A 314 2.00 23.77 -2.58
N LYS A 315 2.24 22.78 -1.73
CA LYS A 315 2.18 21.36 -2.09
C LYS A 315 0.93 20.77 -1.49
N ILE A 316 0.15 20.11 -2.36
CA ILE A 316 -1.08 19.42 -1.98
C ILE A 316 -1.02 17.97 -2.41
N THR A 317 -1.71 17.10 -1.66
CA THR A 317 -1.97 15.72 -2.05
C THR A 317 -3.45 15.43 -1.94
N CYS A 318 -3.97 14.65 -2.88
CA CYS A 318 -5.32 14.11 -2.85
C CYS A 318 -5.24 12.60 -2.74
N ARG A 319 -5.90 12.03 -1.71
CA ARG A 319 -6.19 10.61 -1.68
C ARG A 319 -7.45 10.35 -2.46
N LEU A 320 -7.37 9.42 -3.41
CA LEU A 320 -8.43 9.12 -4.35
C LEU A 320 -9.19 7.86 -3.95
N VAL A 321 -10.45 7.77 -4.35
CA VAL A 321 -11.28 6.59 -4.12
C VAL A 321 -11.72 5.97 -5.45
N SER A 322 -12.35 4.81 -5.39
CA SER A 322 -12.78 4.03 -6.55
C SER A 322 -13.36 4.91 -7.67
N ASN A 323 -13.01 4.61 -8.89
CA ASN A 323 -13.35 5.29 -10.15
C ASN A 323 -12.68 6.66 -10.39
N GLN A 324 -12.03 7.27 -9.39
CA GLN A 324 -11.26 8.47 -9.65
C GLN A 324 -9.93 8.12 -10.35
N SER A 325 -9.52 8.98 -11.30
CA SER A 325 -8.22 8.86 -11.97
C SER A 325 -7.29 9.97 -11.52
N PRO A 326 -6.02 9.67 -11.17
CA PRO A 326 -5.02 10.70 -10.84
C PRO A 326 -4.87 11.76 -11.90
N GLU A 327 -4.88 11.39 -13.18
CA GLU A 327 -4.78 12.32 -14.31
C GLU A 327 -5.99 13.27 -14.39
N VAL A 328 -7.20 12.72 -14.23
CA VAL A 328 -8.43 13.52 -14.25
C VAL A 328 -8.42 14.52 -13.10
N ILE A 329 -8.12 14.06 -11.88
CA ILE A 329 -8.09 14.92 -10.69
C ILE A 329 -7.01 15.99 -10.81
N TYR A 330 -5.82 15.67 -11.31
CA TYR A 330 -4.78 16.66 -11.57
C TYR A 330 -5.27 17.76 -12.55
N ASN A 331 -5.94 17.38 -13.64
CA ASN A 331 -6.50 18.32 -14.59
C ASN A 331 -7.61 19.20 -13.98
N LEU A 332 -8.41 18.66 -13.05
CA LEU A 332 -9.41 19.42 -12.30
C LEU A 332 -8.74 20.44 -11.37
N ILE A 333 -7.65 20.07 -10.71
CA ILE A 333 -6.84 20.99 -9.89
C ILE A 333 -6.33 22.15 -10.77
N CYS A 334 -5.74 21.86 -11.93
CA CYS A 334 -5.24 22.89 -12.84
C CYS A 334 -6.35 23.87 -13.25
N ARG A 335 -7.53 23.34 -13.63
CA ARG A 335 -8.70 24.19 -13.98
C ARG A 335 -9.19 25.03 -12.82
N HIS A 336 -9.18 24.47 -11.60
CA HIS A 336 -9.57 25.22 -10.41
C HIS A 336 -8.60 26.37 -10.11
N VAL A 337 -7.29 26.13 -10.27
CA VAL A 337 -6.25 27.17 -10.15
C VAL A 337 -6.52 28.28 -11.14
N ASP A 338 -6.69 27.98 -12.42
CA ASP A 338 -6.96 28.98 -13.47
C ASP A 338 -8.23 29.80 -13.19
N LYS A 339 -9.28 29.14 -12.70
CA LYS A 339 -10.57 29.79 -12.38
C LYS A 339 -10.48 30.78 -11.21
N HIS A 340 -9.65 30.48 -10.20
CA HIS A 340 -9.56 31.25 -8.96
C HIS A 340 -8.33 32.14 -8.88
N LEU A 341 -7.51 32.18 -9.94
CA LEU A 341 -6.34 33.05 -10.00
C LEU A 341 -6.76 34.50 -10.16
N PRO A 342 -6.40 35.43 -9.23
CA PRO A 342 -6.73 36.83 -9.41
C PRO A 342 -5.88 37.46 -10.49
N ALA A 343 -6.39 38.60 -11.06
CA ALA A 343 -5.62 39.39 -12.01
C ALA A 343 -4.30 39.88 -11.37
N GLY A 344 -3.24 39.93 -12.16
CA GLY A 344 -1.93 40.48 -11.76
C GLY A 344 -0.94 39.45 -11.20
N VAL A 345 -1.31 38.17 -11.16
CA VAL A 345 -0.38 37.05 -10.89
C VAL A 345 -0.49 36.00 -11.97
N LYS A 346 0.50 35.08 -12.02
CA LYS A 346 0.51 33.89 -12.87
C LYS A 346 0.62 32.65 -11.98
N SER A 347 0.24 31.50 -12.50
CA SER A 347 0.43 30.22 -11.85
C SER A 347 1.27 29.29 -12.69
N GLU A 348 2.02 28.42 -12.00
CA GLU A 348 2.62 27.20 -12.53
C GLU A 348 2.14 26.04 -11.67
N VAL A 349 1.62 24.98 -12.30
CA VAL A 349 1.16 23.78 -11.60
C VAL A 349 1.98 22.60 -12.10
N GLN A 350 2.64 21.91 -11.18
CA GLN A 350 3.46 20.74 -11.48
C GLN A 350 2.89 19.54 -10.74
N GLN A 351 2.69 18.42 -11.45
CA GLN A 351 2.33 17.15 -10.82
C GLN A 351 3.55 16.60 -10.06
N LEU A 352 3.33 16.16 -8.82
CA LEU A 352 4.34 15.51 -8.03
C LEU A 352 4.47 14.02 -8.45
N ALA A 353 5.65 13.44 -8.23
CA ALA A 353 5.88 12.01 -8.46
C ALA A 353 5.07 11.15 -7.46
N GLY A 354 4.88 9.87 -7.78
CA GLY A 354 4.23 8.91 -6.88
C GLY A 354 2.70 8.84 -7.00
N SER A 355 2.14 9.16 -8.17
CA SER A 355 0.70 8.94 -8.43
C SER A 355 0.36 7.45 -8.44
N ALA A 356 -0.80 7.10 -7.87
CA ALA A 356 -1.33 5.74 -7.84
C ALA A 356 -2.84 5.75 -8.07
N ASP A 357 -3.33 4.80 -8.88
CA ASP A 357 -4.76 4.59 -9.04
C ASP A 357 -5.36 3.98 -7.76
N PRO A 358 -6.61 4.27 -7.40
CA PRO A 358 -7.30 3.59 -6.32
C PRO A 358 -7.65 2.16 -6.74
N PHE A 359 -7.73 1.27 -5.75
CA PHE A 359 -8.13 -0.13 -5.95
C PHE A 359 -9.31 -0.46 -5.05
N VAL A 360 -10.35 -1.07 -5.60
CA VAL A 360 -11.45 -1.68 -4.83
C VAL A 360 -11.85 -2.98 -5.49
N MET A 361 -11.74 -4.05 -4.75
CA MET A 361 -12.15 -5.37 -5.18
C MET A 361 -13.66 -5.53 -4.95
N PRO A 362 -14.44 -5.97 -5.95
CA PRO A 362 -15.86 -6.21 -5.77
C PRO A 362 -16.13 -7.20 -4.64
N ARG A 363 -17.08 -6.87 -3.76
CA ARG A 363 -17.45 -7.72 -2.61
C ARG A 363 -17.85 -9.14 -3.05
N SER A 364 -18.53 -9.26 -4.18
CA SER A 364 -18.99 -10.54 -4.76
C SER A 364 -17.89 -11.33 -5.47
N HIS A 365 -16.66 -10.82 -5.53
CA HIS A 365 -15.57 -11.52 -6.21
C HIS A 365 -15.23 -12.84 -5.51
N ASN A 366 -15.10 -13.92 -6.28
CA ASN A 366 -14.92 -15.27 -5.75
C ASN A 366 -13.70 -15.40 -4.83
N ALA A 367 -12.58 -14.73 -5.14
CA ALA A 367 -11.40 -14.76 -4.31
C ALA A 367 -11.63 -14.14 -2.92
N ASN A 368 -12.40 -13.03 -2.83
CA ASN A 368 -12.79 -12.44 -1.54
C ASN A 368 -13.67 -13.40 -0.73
N GLN A 369 -14.63 -14.08 -1.38
CA GLN A 369 -15.50 -15.03 -0.69
C GLN A 369 -14.70 -16.21 -0.13
N VAL A 370 -13.77 -16.74 -0.93
CA VAL A 370 -12.88 -17.83 -0.49
C VAL A 370 -12.00 -17.37 0.68
N ALA A 371 -11.37 -16.20 0.58
CA ALA A 371 -10.55 -15.65 1.65
C ALA A 371 -11.35 -15.45 2.94
N ARG A 372 -12.57 -14.87 2.86
CA ARG A 372 -13.46 -14.65 4.00
C ARG A 372 -13.83 -15.96 4.69
N GLU A 373 -14.27 -16.97 3.94
CA GLU A 373 -14.63 -18.29 4.48
C GLU A 373 -13.45 -18.95 5.21
N ILE A 374 -12.23 -18.84 4.66
CA ILE A 374 -11.02 -19.42 5.26
C ILE A 374 -10.62 -18.66 6.53
N LEU A 375 -10.64 -17.34 6.49
CA LEU A 375 -10.33 -16.53 7.67
C LEU A 375 -11.31 -16.81 8.80
N GLU A 376 -12.63 -16.92 8.50
CA GLU A 376 -13.64 -17.28 9.48
C GLU A 376 -13.37 -18.64 10.12
N GLU A 377 -12.98 -19.65 9.33
CA GLU A 377 -12.64 -20.98 9.86
C GLU A 377 -11.38 -20.98 10.73
N VAL A 378 -10.33 -20.25 10.31
CA VAL A 378 -9.02 -20.29 10.97
C VAL A 378 -8.99 -19.45 12.25
N TYR A 379 -9.84 -18.42 12.31
CA TYR A 379 -9.95 -17.54 13.48
C TYR A 379 -11.17 -17.85 14.36
N ASP A 380 -12.10 -18.71 13.90
CA ASP A 380 -13.41 -18.93 14.53
C ASP A 380 -14.19 -17.60 14.69
N MET A 381 -13.99 -16.68 13.75
CA MET A 381 -14.56 -15.36 13.75
C MET A 381 -14.70 -14.80 12.33
N GLU A 382 -15.86 -14.21 12.02
CA GLU A 382 -16.07 -13.52 10.75
C GLU A 382 -15.09 -12.34 10.59
N PRO A 383 -14.31 -12.27 9.50
CA PRO A 383 -13.34 -11.20 9.32
C PRO A 383 -14.00 -9.82 9.21
N TYR A 384 -13.32 -8.81 9.70
CA TYR A 384 -13.64 -7.43 9.36
C TYR A 384 -13.35 -7.21 7.88
N VAL A 385 -14.19 -6.41 7.23
CA VAL A 385 -13.97 -5.97 5.85
C VAL A 385 -13.52 -4.52 5.89
N THR A 386 -12.27 -4.27 5.53
CA THR A 386 -11.66 -2.96 5.67
C THR A 386 -11.16 -2.41 4.34
N ARG A 387 -10.85 -1.12 4.33
CA ARG A 387 -10.08 -0.46 3.28
C ARG A 387 -8.92 0.28 3.93
N LEU A 388 -7.83 0.47 3.19
CA LEU A 388 -6.69 1.26 3.67
C LEU A 388 -6.71 2.65 3.06
N GLY A 389 -6.31 3.64 3.86
CA GLY A 389 -6.11 5.01 3.40
C GLY A 389 -4.84 5.20 2.57
N GLY A 390 -3.94 4.22 2.61
CA GLY A 390 -2.71 4.17 1.82
C GLY A 390 -2.91 3.57 0.43
N SER A 391 -1.86 3.64 -0.39
CA SER A 391 -1.82 3.09 -1.74
C SER A 391 -0.78 1.97 -1.78
N ILE A 392 -1.15 0.81 -2.29
CA ILE A 392 -0.24 -0.30 -2.61
C ILE A 392 -0.30 -0.49 -4.13
N PRO A 393 0.67 0.01 -4.88
CA PRO A 393 0.57 0.11 -6.34
C PRO A 393 0.37 -1.23 -7.03
N ILE A 394 0.93 -2.32 -6.50
CA ILE A 394 0.93 -3.62 -7.15
C ILE A 394 -0.47 -4.17 -7.43
N MET A 395 -1.46 -3.93 -6.55
CA MET A 395 -2.82 -4.41 -6.77
C MET A 395 -3.46 -3.78 -8.01
N THR A 396 -3.22 -2.47 -8.22
CA THR A 396 -3.69 -1.77 -9.41
C THR A 396 -2.91 -2.15 -10.66
N ILE A 397 -1.61 -2.43 -10.53
CA ILE A 397 -0.76 -2.90 -11.63
C ILE A 397 -1.27 -4.27 -12.13
N PHE A 398 -1.55 -5.22 -11.25
CA PHE A 398 -2.11 -6.51 -11.63
C PHE A 398 -3.45 -6.37 -12.35
N LEU A 399 -4.36 -5.57 -11.81
CA LEU A 399 -5.66 -5.33 -12.45
C LEU A 399 -5.50 -4.69 -13.83
N LYS A 400 -4.61 -3.72 -13.99
CA LYS A 400 -4.36 -3.01 -15.24
C LYS A 400 -3.66 -3.88 -16.28
N GLU A 401 -2.63 -4.63 -15.87
CA GLU A 401 -1.76 -5.35 -16.79
C GLU A 401 -2.22 -6.78 -17.08
N LEU A 402 -2.83 -7.46 -16.12
CA LEU A 402 -3.32 -8.83 -16.26
C LEU A 402 -4.85 -8.93 -16.36
N GLY A 403 -5.59 -7.88 -15.97
CA GLY A 403 -7.05 -7.93 -15.89
C GLY A 403 -7.57 -8.75 -14.71
N VAL A 404 -6.72 -9.04 -13.71
CA VAL A 404 -7.02 -9.92 -12.58
C VAL A 404 -6.95 -9.13 -11.27
N TYR A 405 -7.96 -9.30 -10.43
CA TYR A 405 -7.97 -8.73 -9.09
C TYR A 405 -7.03 -9.49 -8.15
N GLY A 406 -6.30 -8.75 -7.31
CA GLY A 406 -5.49 -9.30 -6.23
C GLY A 406 -6.21 -9.23 -4.88
N THR A 407 -6.16 -10.30 -4.09
CA THR A 407 -6.65 -10.36 -2.71
C THR A 407 -5.47 -10.30 -1.75
N MET A 408 -5.49 -9.38 -0.81
CA MET A 408 -4.51 -9.33 0.28
C MET A 408 -4.84 -10.43 1.30
N PHE A 409 -3.95 -11.39 1.45
CA PHE A 409 -4.13 -12.58 2.28
C PHE A 409 -2.89 -12.84 3.14
N GLY A 410 -2.40 -11.78 3.77
CA GLY A 410 -1.27 -11.81 4.69
C GLY A 410 -1.69 -12.03 6.15
N PHE A 411 -0.70 -12.30 7.00
CA PHE A 411 -0.92 -12.65 8.41
C PHE A 411 -0.12 -11.76 9.38
N SER A 412 0.46 -10.71 8.90
CA SER A 412 1.09 -9.64 9.70
C SER A 412 0.03 -8.84 10.46
N VAL A 413 0.44 -8.11 11.50
CA VAL A 413 -0.44 -7.25 12.30
C VAL A 413 0.18 -5.86 12.44
N GLY A 414 -0.65 -4.83 12.43
CA GLY A 414 -0.18 -3.44 12.43
C GLY A 414 0.64 -3.02 13.67
N ASP A 415 0.61 -3.79 14.77
CA ASP A 415 1.41 -3.55 15.97
C ASP A 415 2.74 -4.33 15.99
N GLU A 416 3.17 -4.90 14.86
CA GLU A 416 4.44 -5.63 14.70
C GLU A 416 5.62 -4.71 14.34
N ASN A 417 5.48 -3.40 14.57
CA ASN A 417 6.51 -2.38 14.33
C ASN A 417 7.01 -2.36 12.87
N LEU A 418 6.11 -2.52 11.90
CA LEU A 418 6.43 -2.41 10.48
C LEU A 418 7.15 -1.09 10.19
N HIS A 419 8.23 -1.12 9.42
CA HIS A 419 9.11 0.01 9.08
C HIS A 419 9.78 0.71 10.29
N ALA A 420 9.66 0.16 11.51
CA ALA A 420 10.23 0.71 12.73
C ALA A 420 11.28 -0.24 13.37
N PRO A 421 12.11 0.24 14.30
CA PRO A 421 12.99 -0.63 15.08
C PRO A 421 12.22 -1.67 15.89
N ASN A 422 12.85 -2.83 16.10
CA ASN A 422 12.24 -3.98 16.77
C ASN A 422 11.01 -4.53 16.07
N GLU A 423 10.99 -4.49 14.73
CA GLU A 423 10.02 -5.22 13.93
C GLU A 423 10.03 -6.71 14.32
N PHE A 424 8.85 -7.30 14.39
CA PHE A 424 8.71 -8.71 14.74
C PHE A 424 7.53 -9.36 14.04
N PHE A 425 7.58 -10.68 13.89
CA PHE A 425 6.48 -11.48 13.38
C PHE A 425 6.04 -12.52 14.40
N ARG A 426 4.74 -12.61 14.64
CA ARG A 426 4.17 -13.57 15.60
C ARG A 426 4.20 -14.99 15.06
N LEU A 427 4.85 -15.92 15.77
CA LEU A 427 4.87 -17.33 15.42
C LEU A 427 3.47 -17.95 15.36
N LYS A 428 2.55 -17.47 16.19
CA LYS A 428 1.15 -17.86 16.14
C LYS A 428 0.53 -17.56 14.77
N ASN A 429 0.79 -16.37 14.22
CA ASN A 429 0.28 -15.95 12.92
C ASN A 429 1.01 -16.65 11.77
N PHE A 430 2.31 -16.92 11.92
CA PHE A 430 3.07 -17.71 10.97
C PHE A 430 2.49 -19.15 10.81
N ILE A 431 2.11 -19.80 11.92
CA ILE A 431 1.50 -21.14 11.90
C ILE A 431 0.06 -21.07 11.36
N ARG A 432 -0.72 -20.06 11.79
CA ARG A 432 -2.10 -19.87 11.34
C ARG A 432 -2.18 -19.59 9.84
N GLY A 433 -1.24 -18.81 9.32
CA GLY A 433 -1.13 -18.55 7.89
C GLY A 433 -0.86 -19.81 7.08
N GLN A 434 -0.04 -20.74 7.58
CA GLN A 434 0.21 -22.02 6.91
C GLN A 434 -1.08 -22.85 6.82
N GLU A 435 -1.89 -22.90 7.87
CA GLU A 435 -3.20 -23.56 7.84
C GLU A 435 -4.11 -22.89 6.81
N ALA A 436 -4.18 -21.57 6.82
CA ALA A 436 -5.02 -20.80 5.90
C ALA A 436 -4.63 -21.01 4.43
N TYR A 437 -3.34 -20.99 4.09
CA TYR A 437 -2.88 -21.26 2.72
C TYR A 437 -3.07 -22.71 2.29
N CYS A 438 -2.95 -23.68 3.19
CA CYS A 438 -3.34 -25.06 2.89
C CYS A 438 -4.82 -25.15 2.52
N LYS A 439 -5.71 -24.55 3.33
CA LYS A 439 -7.15 -24.48 3.03
C LYS A 439 -7.44 -23.70 1.73
N LEU A 440 -6.65 -22.66 1.43
CA LEU A 440 -6.78 -21.88 0.20
C LEU A 440 -6.55 -22.77 -1.03
N PHE A 441 -5.43 -23.47 -1.09
CA PHE A 441 -5.11 -24.35 -2.22
C PHE A 441 -6.14 -25.48 -2.38
N GLU A 442 -6.60 -26.09 -1.29
CA GLU A 442 -7.62 -27.11 -1.31
C GLU A 442 -8.97 -26.59 -1.83
N ARG A 443 -9.40 -25.44 -1.32
CA ARG A 443 -10.71 -24.84 -1.65
C ARG A 443 -10.77 -24.34 -3.09
N LEU A 444 -9.68 -23.72 -3.57
CA LEU A 444 -9.58 -23.29 -4.97
C LEU A 444 -9.64 -24.48 -5.94
N GLY A 445 -9.02 -25.60 -5.60
CA GLY A 445 -9.07 -26.82 -6.41
C GLY A 445 -10.42 -27.50 -6.49
N GLY A 446 -11.34 -27.25 -5.55
CA GLY A 446 -12.69 -27.80 -5.49
C GLY A 446 -13.77 -26.95 -6.17
N LYS A 447 -13.49 -25.71 -6.54
CA LYS A 447 -14.44 -24.78 -7.19
C LYS A 447 -14.14 -24.69 -8.70
N SER A 448 -15.20 -24.57 -9.51
CA SER A 448 -15.10 -24.05 -10.89
C SER A 448 -15.32 -22.53 -10.84
N PHE A 449 -14.46 -21.78 -11.47
CA PHE A 449 -14.47 -20.31 -11.50
C PHE A 449 -14.89 -19.83 -12.89
#